data_0f0d4e458ada1b4f97c9f65cf3137e3e
#
_entry.id   0f0d4e458ada1b4f97c9f65cf3137e3e
#
_cell.length_a   1.000
_cell.length_b   1.000
_cell.length_c   1.000
_cell.angle_alpha   90.00
_cell.angle_beta   90.00
_cell.angle_gamma   90.00
#
_symmetry.space_group_name_H-M   'P 1'
#
loop_
_entity.id
_entity.type
_entity.pdbx_description
1 polymer ?
#
loop_
_entity_poly.entity_id
_entity_poly.type
_entity_poly.pdbx_seq_one_letter_code
_entity_poly.pdbx_strand_id
1 'polypeptide(L)'
;MTAVVFDVGETLVDETRNWERVADECGVPRFTLMALVGAAAERGERPHKALEWLDVKPSRGAFLHDELYPDAVACLQRCRAAGLVVGAVGDMGIGHEELVREHVDFVSSSERLGVEKPAPEFFARVVEATGRPAAEVAYVGDLVHNDIVPALAAGMVAVHIRRGPWGYLKEPPPEALRIRSLEEVPAVLQ
;
A
#
# COMPACT_ATOMS: atom_id res chain seq x y z
N MET A 1 -17.22 5.26 9.97
CA MET A 1 -16.65 5.56 8.65
C MET A 1 -17.69 5.31 7.57
N THR A 2 -17.60 6.01 6.43
CA THR A 2 -18.45 5.77 5.26
C THR A 2 -17.64 5.29 4.04
N ALA A 3 -16.32 5.41 4.11
CA ALA A 3 -15.41 4.86 3.11
C ALA A 3 -14.12 4.32 3.76
N VAL A 4 -13.50 3.36 3.09
CA VAL A 4 -12.16 2.87 3.39
C VAL A 4 -11.36 2.70 2.11
N VAL A 5 -10.14 3.21 2.11
CA VAL A 5 -9.20 3.09 0.99
C VAL A 5 -7.96 2.39 1.49
N PHE A 6 -7.50 1.42 0.73
CA PHE A 6 -6.32 0.63 1.04
C PHE A 6 -5.17 1.04 0.13
N ASP A 7 -3.99 1.16 0.69
CA ASP A 7 -2.77 1.00 -0.08
C ASP A 7 -2.70 -0.41 -0.67
N VAL A 8 -1.85 -0.63 -1.66
CA VAL A 8 -1.80 -1.89 -2.41
C VAL A 8 -0.58 -2.72 -2.03
N GLY A 9 0.63 -2.23 -2.29
CA GLY A 9 1.87 -2.96 -1.99
C GLY A 9 2.03 -3.19 -0.48
N GLU A 10 2.38 -4.40 -0.07
CA GLU A 10 2.56 -4.80 1.33
C GLU A 10 1.38 -4.48 2.27
N THR A 11 0.24 -4.05 1.70
CA THR A 11 -1.03 -3.87 2.40
C THR A 11 -2.07 -4.89 1.95
N LEU A 12 -2.49 -4.86 0.68
CA LEU A 12 -3.37 -5.86 0.05
C LEU A 12 -2.58 -6.96 -0.67
N VAL A 13 -1.40 -6.62 -1.18
CA VAL A 13 -0.56 -7.42 -2.07
C VAL A 13 0.75 -7.77 -1.38
N ASP A 14 1.11 -9.06 -1.42
CA ASP A 14 2.42 -9.57 -0.99
C ASP A 14 3.41 -9.45 -2.14
N GLU A 15 4.36 -8.53 -2.04
CA GLU A 15 5.37 -8.29 -3.07
C GLU A 15 6.56 -9.25 -3.01
N THR A 16 6.57 -10.21 -2.08
CA THR A 16 7.70 -11.12 -1.86
C THR A 16 8.14 -11.80 -3.16
N ARG A 17 7.20 -12.35 -3.93
CA ARG A 17 7.52 -13.06 -5.18
C ARG A 17 8.07 -12.16 -6.27
N ASN A 18 7.61 -10.91 -6.33
CA ASN A 18 8.16 -9.91 -7.24
C ASN A 18 9.64 -9.67 -6.96
N TRP A 19 9.98 -9.38 -5.72
CA TRP A 19 11.35 -9.12 -5.33
C TRP A 19 12.24 -10.36 -5.47
N GLU A 20 11.71 -11.57 -5.22
CA GLU A 20 12.43 -12.82 -5.49
C GLU A 20 12.77 -12.98 -6.98
N ARG A 21 11.80 -12.72 -7.87
CA ARG A 21 12.01 -12.81 -9.31
C ARG A 21 13.00 -11.76 -9.81
N VAL A 22 12.91 -10.54 -9.30
CA VAL A 22 13.88 -9.48 -9.60
C VAL A 22 15.29 -9.91 -9.20
N ALA A 23 15.47 -10.50 -8.03
CA ALA A 23 16.74 -11.01 -7.58
C ALA A 23 17.28 -12.11 -8.51
N ASP A 24 16.43 -13.09 -8.85
CA ASP A 24 16.78 -14.21 -9.72
C ASP A 24 17.14 -13.73 -11.14
N GLU A 25 16.34 -12.83 -11.72
CA GLU A 25 16.59 -12.28 -13.05
C GLU A 25 17.90 -11.48 -13.10
N CYS A 26 18.20 -10.73 -12.06
CA CYS A 26 19.42 -9.93 -11.96
C CYS A 26 20.65 -10.73 -11.49
N GLY A 27 20.48 -12.02 -11.15
CA GLY A 27 21.59 -12.85 -10.61
C GLY A 27 22.07 -12.39 -9.23
N VAL A 28 21.23 -11.71 -8.46
CA VAL A 28 21.52 -11.22 -7.11
C VAL A 28 20.95 -12.21 -6.09
N PRO A 29 21.67 -12.57 -5.01
CA PRO A 29 21.10 -13.38 -3.95
C PRO A 29 19.86 -12.70 -3.36
N ARG A 30 18.73 -13.43 -3.27
CA ARG A 30 17.43 -12.89 -2.79
C ARG A 30 17.56 -12.19 -1.44
N PHE A 31 18.27 -12.79 -0.48
CA PHE A 31 18.50 -12.18 0.83
C PHE A 31 19.25 -10.83 0.72
N THR A 32 20.23 -10.71 -0.20
CA THR A 32 20.97 -9.46 -0.43
C THR A 32 20.05 -8.38 -0.93
N LEU A 33 19.24 -8.68 -1.95
CA LEU A 33 18.28 -7.70 -2.50
C LEU A 33 17.27 -7.27 -1.45
N MET A 34 16.64 -8.22 -0.72
CA MET A 34 15.65 -7.92 0.33
C MET A 34 16.23 -7.05 1.44
N ALA A 35 17.47 -7.32 1.87
CA ALA A 35 18.14 -6.51 2.88
C ALA A 35 18.39 -5.07 2.40
N LEU A 36 18.78 -4.89 1.15
CA LEU A 36 19.01 -3.56 0.57
C LEU A 36 17.71 -2.80 0.32
N VAL A 37 16.64 -3.49 -0.07
CA VAL A 37 15.28 -2.92 -0.18
C VAL A 37 14.83 -2.41 1.19
N GLY A 38 15.00 -3.20 2.25
CA GLY A 38 14.72 -2.76 3.63
C GLY A 38 15.60 -1.58 4.07
N ALA A 39 16.88 -1.57 3.70
CA ALA A 39 17.78 -0.46 4.00
C ALA A 39 17.41 0.84 3.26
N ALA A 40 16.90 0.75 2.03
CA ALA A 40 16.39 1.91 1.30
C ALA A 40 15.16 2.50 2.01
N ALA A 41 14.21 1.65 2.37
CA ALA A 41 13.01 2.07 3.08
C ALA A 41 13.32 2.72 4.45
N GLU A 42 14.26 2.19 5.24
CA GLU A 42 14.69 2.78 6.51
C GLU A 42 15.26 4.20 6.32
N ARG A 43 15.90 4.47 5.20
CA ARG A 43 16.40 5.80 4.83
C ARG A 43 15.34 6.73 4.26
N GLY A 44 14.10 6.27 4.09
CA GLY A 44 13.03 7.03 3.43
C GLY A 44 13.21 7.11 1.92
N GLU A 45 14.02 6.21 1.34
CA GLU A 45 14.21 6.09 -0.10
C GLU A 45 13.25 5.06 -0.68
N ARG A 46 13.01 5.14 -2.00
CA ARG A 46 12.18 4.15 -2.69
C ARG A 46 12.86 2.77 -2.67
N PRO A 47 12.10 1.67 -2.55
CA PRO A 47 12.65 0.30 -2.57
C PRO A 47 13.56 0.01 -3.78
N HIS A 48 13.21 0.56 -4.95
CA HIS A 48 14.00 0.43 -6.19
C HIS A 48 15.43 1.01 -6.10
N LYS A 49 15.72 1.83 -5.09
CA LYS A 49 17.07 2.33 -4.83
C LYS A 49 18.08 1.20 -4.60
N ALA A 50 17.62 0.07 -4.07
CA ALA A 50 18.42 -1.12 -3.91
C ALA A 50 19.01 -1.64 -5.24
N LEU A 51 18.26 -1.51 -6.33
CA LEU A 51 18.71 -1.92 -7.67
C LEU A 51 19.82 -1.01 -8.21
N GLU A 52 19.73 0.29 -7.92
CA GLU A 52 20.79 1.26 -8.27
C GLU A 52 22.09 0.95 -7.51
N TRP A 53 22.01 0.63 -6.21
CA TRP A 53 23.19 0.26 -5.41
C TRP A 53 23.87 -1.01 -5.92
N LEU A 54 23.09 -1.91 -6.51
CA LEU A 54 23.58 -3.17 -7.09
C LEU A 54 24.01 -3.02 -8.56
N ASP A 55 23.77 -1.86 -9.17
CA ASP A 55 23.97 -1.60 -10.60
C ASP A 55 23.28 -2.64 -11.50
N VAL A 56 22.02 -2.98 -11.17
CA VAL A 56 21.20 -3.95 -11.91
C VAL A 56 19.90 -3.32 -12.41
N LYS A 57 19.37 -3.86 -13.51
CA LYS A 57 18.10 -3.44 -14.10
C LYS A 57 17.26 -4.66 -14.45
N PRO A 58 16.19 -4.93 -13.72
CA PRO A 58 15.24 -5.99 -14.09
C PRO A 58 14.43 -5.59 -15.32
N SER A 59 13.83 -6.57 -16.00
CA SER A 59 12.86 -6.33 -17.05
C SER A 59 11.59 -5.67 -16.51
N ARG A 60 10.82 -4.98 -17.37
CA ARG A 60 9.55 -4.36 -16.96
C ARG A 60 8.51 -5.38 -16.48
N GLY A 61 8.61 -6.65 -16.92
CA GLY A 61 7.71 -7.73 -16.52
C GLY A 61 8.04 -8.37 -15.17
N ALA A 62 9.20 -8.05 -14.57
CA ALA A 62 9.62 -8.66 -13.31
C ALA A 62 8.67 -8.33 -12.14
N PHE A 63 7.97 -7.21 -12.21
CA PHE A 63 7.06 -6.71 -11.17
C PHE A 63 5.57 -7.02 -11.40
N LEU A 64 5.22 -8.00 -12.24
CA LEU A 64 3.82 -8.34 -12.55
C LEU A 64 3.38 -9.70 -11.96
N HIS A 65 3.98 -10.10 -10.85
CA HIS A 65 3.76 -11.42 -10.22
C HIS A 65 3.30 -11.34 -8.77
N ASP A 66 2.62 -10.26 -8.44
CA ASP A 66 2.05 -10.04 -7.11
C ASP A 66 0.91 -11.00 -6.80
N GLU A 67 0.75 -11.33 -5.54
CA GLU A 67 -0.35 -12.12 -5.01
C GLU A 67 -1.04 -11.33 -3.89
N LEU A 68 -2.37 -11.44 -3.80
CA LEU A 68 -3.10 -10.87 -2.68
C LEU A 68 -2.75 -11.61 -1.38
N TYR A 69 -2.60 -10.87 -0.30
CA TYR A 69 -2.55 -11.47 1.03
C TYR A 69 -3.81 -12.30 1.30
N PRO A 70 -3.71 -13.43 2.02
CA PRO A 70 -4.84 -14.34 2.23
C PRO A 70 -6.08 -13.71 2.89
N ASP A 71 -5.88 -12.64 3.68
CA ASP A 71 -6.94 -11.91 4.39
C ASP A 71 -7.52 -10.73 3.58
N ALA A 72 -6.94 -10.38 2.42
CA ALA A 72 -7.30 -9.18 1.66
C ALA A 72 -8.74 -9.27 1.11
N VAL A 73 -9.05 -10.28 0.31
CA VAL A 73 -10.38 -10.41 -0.33
C VAL A 73 -11.50 -10.46 0.71
N ALA A 74 -11.32 -11.25 1.78
CA ALA A 74 -12.30 -11.36 2.85
C ALA A 74 -12.51 -10.02 3.58
N CYS A 75 -11.47 -9.23 3.78
CA CYS A 75 -11.56 -7.90 4.36
C CYS A 75 -12.37 -6.95 3.47
N LEU A 76 -12.01 -6.85 2.17
CA LEU A 76 -12.68 -5.98 1.22
C LEU A 76 -14.18 -6.31 1.13
N GLN A 77 -14.53 -7.61 1.05
CA GLN A 77 -15.93 -8.07 1.04
C GLN A 77 -16.67 -7.67 2.31
N ARG A 78 -16.06 -7.82 3.49
CA ARG A 78 -16.69 -7.43 4.77
C ARG A 78 -16.88 -5.93 4.88
N CYS A 79 -15.94 -5.11 4.41
CA CYS A 79 -16.08 -3.66 4.36
C CYS A 79 -17.25 -3.25 3.46
N ARG A 80 -17.37 -3.85 2.27
CA ARG A 80 -18.51 -3.60 1.36
C ARG A 80 -19.84 -4.06 1.96
N ALA A 81 -19.88 -5.23 2.62
CA ALA A 81 -21.08 -5.73 3.30
C ALA A 81 -21.52 -4.85 4.48
N ALA A 82 -20.57 -4.12 5.10
CA ALA A 82 -20.85 -3.10 6.10
C ALA A 82 -21.35 -1.75 5.52
N GLY A 83 -21.47 -1.65 4.19
CA GLY A 83 -21.97 -0.44 3.49
C GLY A 83 -20.91 0.63 3.27
N LEU A 84 -19.63 0.33 3.45
CA LEU A 84 -18.54 1.25 3.15
C LEU A 84 -18.29 1.32 1.64
N VAL A 85 -17.94 2.50 1.14
CA VAL A 85 -17.27 2.63 -0.16
C VAL A 85 -15.84 2.11 0.00
N VAL A 86 -15.45 1.15 -0.82
CA VAL A 86 -14.14 0.48 -0.73
C VAL A 86 -13.27 0.81 -1.92
N GLY A 87 -12.10 1.40 -1.69
CA GLY A 87 -11.12 1.73 -2.72
C GLY A 87 -9.76 1.08 -2.49
N ALA A 88 -8.98 0.96 -3.56
CA ALA A 88 -7.57 0.60 -3.50
C ALA A 88 -6.76 1.61 -4.32
N VAL A 89 -5.84 2.33 -3.66
CA VAL A 89 -5.03 3.38 -4.31
C VAL A 89 -3.63 3.36 -3.73
N GLY A 90 -2.63 3.10 -4.57
CA GLY A 90 -1.23 2.97 -4.14
C GLY A 90 -0.22 3.48 -5.16
N ASP A 91 1.05 3.53 -4.75
CA ASP A 91 2.17 3.84 -5.63
C ASP A 91 2.50 2.62 -6.50
N MET A 92 1.84 2.52 -7.64
CA MET A 92 1.97 1.40 -8.56
C MET A 92 1.73 1.83 -10.02
N GLY A 93 2.12 0.97 -10.94
CA GLY A 93 1.77 1.10 -12.36
C GLY A 93 0.33 0.67 -12.64
N ILE A 94 -0.27 1.17 -13.73
CA ILE A 94 -1.64 0.87 -14.14
C ILE A 94 -1.90 -0.66 -14.28
N GLY A 95 -0.87 -1.43 -14.68
CA GLY A 95 -0.98 -2.87 -14.83
C GLY A 95 -1.32 -3.63 -13.55
N HIS A 96 -0.97 -3.08 -12.38
CA HIS A 96 -1.24 -3.71 -11.08
C HIS A 96 -2.69 -3.48 -10.61
N GLU A 97 -3.41 -2.53 -11.19
CA GLU A 97 -4.81 -2.26 -10.81
C GLU A 97 -5.72 -3.49 -11.00
N GLU A 98 -5.42 -4.35 -11.97
CA GLU A 98 -6.22 -5.54 -12.27
C GLU A 98 -6.28 -6.55 -11.11
N LEU A 99 -5.21 -6.61 -10.28
CA LEU A 99 -5.16 -7.52 -9.14
C LEU A 99 -6.29 -7.31 -8.12
N VAL A 100 -6.72 -6.07 -7.95
CA VAL A 100 -7.69 -5.69 -6.92
C VAL A 100 -9.03 -5.21 -7.49
N ARG A 101 -9.09 -4.95 -8.81
CA ARG A 101 -10.22 -4.27 -9.47
C ARG A 101 -11.58 -4.90 -9.18
N GLU A 102 -11.69 -6.23 -9.22
CA GLU A 102 -12.96 -6.91 -9.00
C GLU A 102 -13.44 -6.91 -7.54
N HIS A 103 -12.56 -6.58 -6.62
CA HIS A 103 -12.82 -6.66 -5.18
C HIS A 103 -13.18 -5.30 -4.55
N VAL A 104 -13.01 -4.19 -5.28
CA VAL A 104 -13.21 -2.82 -4.79
C VAL A 104 -14.23 -2.05 -5.63
N ASP A 105 -14.74 -0.94 -5.10
CA ASP A 105 -15.66 -0.07 -5.85
C ASP A 105 -14.89 0.85 -6.80
N PHE A 106 -13.66 1.20 -6.47
CA PHE A 106 -12.73 1.92 -7.34
C PHE A 106 -11.28 1.55 -7.06
N VAL A 107 -10.45 1.65 -8.09
CA VAL A 107 -9.00 1.47 -8.00
C VAL A 107 -8.30 2.57 -8.79
N SER A 108 -7.17 3.04 -8.30
CA SER A 108 -6.30 3.93 -9.04
C SER A 108 -4.83 3.72 -8.64
N SER A 109 -3.95 4.04 -9.56
CA SER A 109 -2.49 3.99 -9.38
C SER A 109 -1.90 5.40 -9.39
N SER A 110 -0.73 5.59 -8.78
CA SER A 110 0.02 6.84 -8.89
C SER A 110 0.33 7.18 -10.35
N GLU A 111 0.58 6.19 -11.20
CA GLU A 111 0.76 6.39 -12.64
C GLU A 111 -0.50 7.01 -13.28
N ARG A 112 -1.70 6.53 -12.95
CA ARG A 112 -2.98 7.08 -13.45
C ARG A 112 -3.25 8.46 -12.88
N LEU A 113 -2.98 8.66 -11.59
CA LEU A 113 -3.17 9.92 -10.91
C LEU A 113 -2.16 11.00 -11.35
N GLY A 114 -0.98 10.60 -11.87
CA GLY A 114 0.11 11.52 -12.17
C GLY A 114 0.72 12.18 -10.92
N VAL A 115 0.51 11.58 -9.75
CA VAL A 115 1.04 12.02 -8.46
C VAL A 115 1.26 10.82 -7.55
N GLU A 116 2.31 10.86 -6.73
CA GLU A 116 2.72 9.77 -5.85
C GLU A 116 2.64 10.19 -4.38
N LYS A 117 2.55 9.21 -3.49
CA LYS A 117 2.72 9.41 -2.06
C LYS A 117 4.16 9.88 -1.75
N PRO A 118 4.39 10.72 -0.75
CA PRO A 118 3.41 11.25 0.22
C PRO A 118 2.80 12.61 -0.16
N ALA A 119 2.75 12.97 -1.44
CA ALA A 119 2.23 14.26 -1.88
C ALA A 119 0.80 14.52 -1.38
N PRO A 120 0.47 15.70 -0.81
CA PRO A 120 -0.88 16.03 -0.35
C PRO A 120 -1.94 15.89 -1.45
N GLU A 121 -1.57 16.16 -2.69
CA GLU A 121 -2.45 16.04 -3.87
C GLU A 121 -2.91 14.60 -4.10
N PHE A 122 -2.06 13.59 -3.77
CA PHE A 122 -2.45 12.19 -3.84
C PHE A 122 -3.64 11.91 -2.93
N PHE A 123 -3.55 12.30 -1.66
CA PHE A 123 -4.62 12.08 -0.67
C PHE A 123 -5.87 12.91 -0.96
N ALA A 124 -5.72 14.12 -1.50
CA ALA A 124 -6.86 14.91 -1.97
C ALA A 124 -7.65 14.17 -3.07
N ARG A 125 -6.95 13.56 -4.05
CA ARG A 125 -7.60 12.75 -5.10
C ARG A 125 -8.20 11.46 -4.56
N VAL A 126 -7.59 10.84 -3.54
CA VAL A 126 -8.17 9.69 -2.84
C VAL A 126 -9.50 10.07 -2.19
N VAL A 127 -9.55 11.19 -1.45
CA VAL A 127 -10.78 11.68 -0.82
C VAL A 127 -11.84 11.98 -1.88
N GLU A 128 -11.48 12.70 -2.94
CA GLU A 128 -12.39 13.03 -4.06
C GLU A 128 -12.99 11.75 -4.68
N ALA A 129 -12.18 10.72 -4.91
CA ALA A 129 -12.64 9.46 -5.51
C ALA A 129 -13.68 8.73 -4.64
N THR A 130 -13.66 8.92 -3.31
CA THR A 130 -14.66 8.32 -2.42
C THR A 130 -16.00 9.03 -2.46
N GLY A 131 -16.03 10.31 -2.86
CA GLY A 131 -17.21 11.18 -2.76
C GLY A 131 -17.66 11.43 -1.32
N ARG A 132 -16.75 11.30 -0.34
CA ARG A 132 -17.03 11.45 1.09
C ARG A 132 -16.13 12.53 1.72
N PRO A 133 -16.57 13.16 2.84
CA PRO A 133 -15.71 14.05 3.61
C PRO A 133 -14.47 13.30 4.13
N ALA A 134 -13.29 13.92 4.14
CA ALA A 134 -12.05 13.29 4.57
C ALA A 134 -12.15 12.63 5.96
N ALA A 135 -12.82 13.29 6.91
CA ALA A 135 -13.01 12.78 8.27
C ALA A 135 -13.87 11.49 8.35
N GLU A 136 -14.55 11.12 7.27
CA GLU A 136 -15.33 9.88 7.15
C GLU A 136 -14.62 8.80 6.33
N VAL A 137 -13.43 9.07 5.83
CA VAL A 137 -12.61 8.17 5.02
C VAL A 137 -11.47 7.63 5.85
N ALA A 138 -11.34 6.30 5.92
CA ALA A 138 -10.17 5.65 6.48
C ALA A 138 -9.17 5.33 5.34
N TYR A 139 -7.87 5.54 5.60
CA TYR A 139 -6.78 5.07 4.74
C TYR A 139 -5.96 4.04 5.48
N VAL A 140 -5.83 2.84 4.90
CA VAL A 140 -5.10 1.70 5.47
C VAL A 140 -3.81 1.54 4.70
N GLY A 141 -2.67 1.54 5.39
CA GLY A 141 -1.35 1.36 4.77
C GLY A 141 -0.30 0.91 5.77
N ASP A 142 0.86 0.51 5.28
CA ASP A 142 1.95 -0.03 6.08
C ASP A 142 3.11 0.95 6.31
N LEU A 143 3.30 1.92 5.40
CA LEU A 143 4.39 2.90 5.46
C LEU A 143 4.00 4.16 6.23
N VAL A 144 4.56 4.34 7.43
CA VAL A 144 4.23 5.48 8.31
C VAL A 144 4.40 6.83 7.61
N HIS A 145 5.49 7.05 6.89
CA HIS A 145 5.77 8.36 6.26
C HIS A 145 5.06 8.55 4.92
N ASN A 146 4.69 7.46 4.23
CA ASN A 146 4.02 7.52 2.93
C ASN A 146 2.50 7.44 3.03
N ASP A 147 1.98 6.68 4.01
CA ASP A 147 0.56 6.41 4.13
C ASP A 147 -0.06 7.13 5.31
N ILE A 148 0.51 6.92 6.51
CA ILE A 148 -0.14 7.25 7.77
C ILE A 148 -0.09 8.74 8.06
N VAL A 149 1.13 9.31 8.07
CA VAL A 149 1.31 10.75 8.36
C VAL A 149 0.57 11.62 7.35
N PRO A 150 0.70 11.40 6.02
CA PRO A 150 0.00 12.24 5.07
C PRO A 150 -1.51 12.01 5.03
N ALA A 151 -2.03 10.80 5.31
CA ALA A 151 -3.47 10.57 5.46
C ALA A 151 -4.05 11.38 6.64
N LEU A 152 -3.37 11.36 7.80
CA LEU A 152 -3.75 12.20 8.95
C LEU A 152 -3.70 13.69 8.60
N ALA A 153 -2.66 14.13 7.88
CA ALA A 153 -2.53 15.53 7.45
C ALA A 153 -3.65 15.94 6.47
N ALA A 154 -4.19 15.01 5.69
CA ALA A 154 -5.35 15.21 4.82
C ALA A 154 -6.69 15.18 5.57
N GLY A 155 -6.69 14.99 6.88
CA GLY A 155 -7.90 14.91 7.71
C GLY A 155 -8.63 13.58 7.65
N MET A 156 -7.97 12.52 7.14
CA MET A 156 -8.51 11.16 7.09
C MET A 156 -8.24 10.42 8.41
N VAL A 157 -8.95 9.32 8.63
CA VAL A 157 -8.59 8.35 9.68
C VAL A 157 -7.50 7.43 9.11
N ALA A 158 -6.32 7.41 9.74
CA ALA A 158 -5.23 6.56 9.29
C ALA A 158 -5.21 5.26 10.09
N VAL A 159 -5.06 4.14 9.38
CA VAL A 159 -4.94 2.79 9.95
C VAL A 159 -3.62 2.19 9.50
N HIS A 160 -2.70 2.03 10.45
CA HIS A 160 -1.40 1.41 10.20
C HIS A 160 -1.50 -0.11 10.34
N ILE A 161 -1.19 -0.82 9.27
CA ILE A 161 -1.04 -2.27 9.31
C ILE A 161 0.43 -2.65 9.51
N ARG A 162 0.72 -3.43 10.54
CA ARG A 162 2.06 -3.93 10.84
C ARG A 162 2.33 -5.21 10.04
N ARG A 163 2.63 -5.03 8.76
CA ARG A 163 2.80 -6.10 7.77
C ARG A 163 3.95 -5.76 6.83
N GLY A 164 4.48 -6.77 6.15
CA GLY A 164 5.58 -6.58 5.20
C GLY A 164 6.84 -6.00 5.83
N PRO A 165 7.89 -5.75 5.05
CA PRO A 165 9.13 -5.19 5.57
C PRO A 165 8.98 -3.76 6.08
N TRP A 166 8.09 -2.96 5.48
CA TRP A 166 7.94 -1.54 5.79
C TRP A 166 7.12 -1.27 7.05
N GLY A 167 6.09 -2.07 7.32
CA GLY A 167 5.20 -1.92 8.47
C GLY A 167 5.87 -2.15 9.83
N TYR A 168 7.13 -2.62 9.83
CA TYR A 168 7.92 -2.83 11.05
C TYR A 168 8.98 -1.76 11.28
N LEU A 169 9.25 -0.87 10.32
CA LEU A 169 10.37 0.07 10.41
C LEU A 169 10.12 1.23 11.38
N LYS A 170 8.89 1.73 11.43
CA LYS A 170 8.55 2.90 12.26
C LYS A 170 7.25 2.70 12.99
N GLU A 171 7.19 3.19 14.22
CA GLU A 171 5.94 3.26 14.96
C GLU A 171 5.09 4.42 14.43
N PRO A 172 3.80 4.22 14.17
CA PRO A 172 2.90 5.28 13.75
C PRO A 172 2.61 6.26 14.89
N PRO A 173 2.21 7.51 14.59
CA PRO A 173 1.78 8.46 15.59
C PRO A 173 0.57 7.93 16.38
N PRO A 174 0.35 8.44 17.63
CA PRO A 174 -0.69 7.91 18.53
C PRO A 174 -2.12 8.08 18.00
N GLU A 175 -2.33 9.01 17.09
CA GLU A 175 -3.63 9.28 16.44
C GLU A 175 -4.02 8.18 15.43
N ALA A 176 -3.05 7.41 14.93
CA ALA A 176 -3.32 6.34 13.99
C ALA A 176 -3.84 5.08 14.70
N LEU A 177 -4.86 4.46 14.12
CA LEU A 177 -5.28 3.13 14.50
C LEU A 177 -4.22 2.10 14.09
N ARG A 178 -4.12 0.98 14.83
CA ARG A 178 -3.08 -0.03 14.61
C ARG A 178 -3.70 -1.39 14.48
N ILE A 179 -3.30 -2.12 13.44
CA ILE A 179 -3.74 -3.49 13.19
C ILE A 179 -2.55 -4.37 12.80
N ARG A 180 -2.72 -5.67 12.89
CA ARG A 180 -1.74 -6.69 12.44
C ARG A 180 -2.27 -7.56 11.32
N SER A 181 -3.58 -7.51 11.08
CA SER A 181 -4.27 -8.25 10.05
C SER A 181 -5.40 -7.39 9.48
N LEU A 182 -5.69 -7.55 8.20
CA LEU A 182 -6.84 -6.91 7.56
C LEU A 182 -8.17 -7.40 8.15
N GLU A 183 -8.17 -8.55 8.83
CA GLU A 183 -9.36 -9.03 9.56
C GLU A 183 -9.86 -8.07 10.63
N GLU A 184 -8.97 -7.23 11.16
CA GLU A 184 -9.27 -6.25 12.21
C GLU A 184 -9.94 -4.97 11.67
N VAL A 185 -9.78 -4.65 10.37
CA VAL A 185 -10.26 -3.40 9.76
C VAL A 185 -11.74 -3.14 10.03
N PRO A 186 -12.69 -4.08 9.80
CA PRO A 186 -14.10 -3.80 10.04
C PRO A 186 -14.42 -3.46 11.50
N ALA A 187 -13.64 -3.97 12.44
CA ALA A 187 -13.87 -3.73 13.88
C ALA A 187 -13.32 -2.37 14.32
N VAL A 188 -12.16 -1.94 13.79
CA VAL A 188 -11.56 -0.66 14.21
C VAL A 188 -12.19 0.55 13.52
N LEU A 189 -13.01 0.34 12.49
CA LEU A 189 -13.73 1.38 11.75
C LEU A 189 -15.17 1.61 12.24
N GLN A 190 -15.67 0.81 13.17
CA GLN A 190 -16.98 0.99 13.82
C GLN A 190 -16.90 2.14 14.82
#